data_170758ad7bac37431144be520f7f9022
#
_entry.id   170758ad7bac37431144be520f7f9022
#
_cell.length_a   1.000
_cell.length_b   1.000
_cell.length_c   1.000
_cell.angle_alpha   90.00
_cell.angle_beta   90.00
_cell.angle_gamma   90.00
#
_symmetry.space_group_name_H-M   'P 1'
#
loop_
_entity.id
_entity.type
_entity.pdbx_description
1 polymer ?
#
loop_
_entity_poly.entity_id
_entity_poly.type
_entity_poly.pdbx_seq_one_letter_code
_entity_poly.pdbx_strand_id
1 'polypeptide(L)'
;MKKQTLLPKFTYAAHGLVYLWRHEWSFRWQIAAALVAQAVAWYLRLDPVSWALIIVVSFVVLSAEAFNTVLERLFDLVEPRLSAQVGVLKNLLAAAVLLV
;
A
#
# COMPACT_ATOMS: atom_id res chain seq x y z
N MET A 1 17.26 -19.78 -16.22
CA MET A 1 16.70 -18.50 -16.56
C MET A 1 15.54 -18.07 -15.67
N LYS A 2 14.56 -18.93 -15.50
CA LYS A 2 13.37 -18.59 -14.70
C LYS A 2 13.68 -18.41 -13.23
N LYS A 3 14.61 -19.18 -12.69
CA LYS A 3 15.04 -19.00 -11.29
C LYS A 3 15.70 -17.65 -11.08
N GLN A 4 16.41 -17.16 -12.08
CA GLN A 4 17.07 -15.86 -12.00
C GLN A 4 16.10 -14.70 -12.02
N THR A 5 14.90 -14.89 -12.61
CA THR A 5 13.90 -13.83 -12.65
C THR A 5 13.13 -13.66 -11.32
N LEU A 6 13.09 -14.70 -10.49
CA LEU A 6 12.43 -14.60 -9.18
C LEU A 6 13.25 -13.78 -8.19
N LEU A 7 14.55 -14.05 -8.10
CA LEU A 7 15.41 -13.31 -7.16
C LEU A 7 15.41 -11.80 -7.42
N PRO A 8 15.57 -11.33 -8.66
CA PRO A 8 15.46 -9.90 -8.92
C PRO A 8 14.10 -9.30 -8.55
N LYS A 9 13.02 -10.05 -8.75
CA LYS A 9 11.69 -9.56 -8.40
C LYS A 9 11.56 -9.35 -6.90
N PHE A 10 12.06 -10.27 -6.10
CA PHE A 10 12.06 -10.10 -4.64
C PHE A 10 12.93 -8.94 -4.20
N THR A 11 14.07 -8.76 -4.85
CA THR A 11 14.95 -7.64 -4.57
C THR A 11 14.27 -6.31 -4.89
N TYR A 12 13.60 -6.22 -6.03
CA TYR A 12 12.87 -5.01 -6.41
C TYR A 12 11.73 -4.73 -5.45
N ALA A 13 11.01 -5.78 -5.03
CA ALA A 13 9.94 -5.62 -4.06
C ALA A 13 10.47 -5.08 -2.73
N ALA A 14 11.59 -5.59 -2.26
CA ALA A 14 12.21 -5.13 -1.03
C ALA A 14 12.63 -3.66 -1.15
N HIS A 15 13.23 -3.28 -2.27
CA HIS A 15 13.60 -1.88 -2.51
C HIS A 15 12.37 -0.98 -2.55
N GLY A 16 11.28 -1.45 -3.16
CA GLY A 16 10.03 -0.70 -3.20
C GLY A 16 9.45 -0.48 -1.81
N LEU A 17 9.46 -1.51 -0.97
CA LEU A 17 8.98 -1.38 0.40
C LEU A 17 9.82 -0.39 1.21
N VAL A 18 11.15 -0.42 1.03
CA VAL A 18 12.03 0.54 1.69
C VAL A 18 11.75 1.95 1.21
N TYR A 19 11.52 2.11 -0.10
CA TYR A 19 11.17 3.41 -0.67
C TYR A 19 9.89 3.95 -0.05
N LEU A 20 8.84 3.12 0.02
CA LEU A 20 7.56 3.52 0.62
C LEU A 20 7.75 3.93 2.07
N TRP A 21 8.52 3.15 2.84
CA TRP A 21 8.78 3.48 4.23
C TRP A 21 9.49 4.81 4.40
N ARG A 22 10.45 5.08 3.52
CA ARG A 22 11.25 6.32 3.63
C ARG A 22 10.56 7.56 3.08
N HIS A 23 9.77 7.41 2.02
CA HIS A 23 9.26 8.56 1.28
C HIS A 23 7.76 8.77 1.42
N GLU A 24 7.02 7.75 1.85
CA GLU A 24 5.57 7.83 1.96
C GLU A 24 5.15 7.79 3.43
N TRP A 25 4.84 8.95 3.93
CA TRP A 25 4.40 9.13 5.31
C TRP A 25 3.13 8.34 5.63
N SER A 26 2.17 8.37 4.73
CA SER A 26 0.91 7.65 4.94
C SER A 26 1.12 6.15 4.97
N PHE A 27 2.11 5.63 4.24
CA PHE A 27 2.44 4.22 4.31
C PHE A 27 2.90 3.80 5.71
N ARG A 28 3.72 4.63 6.33
CA ARG A 28 4.17 4.38 7.71
C ARG A 28 3.02 4.37 8.69
N TRP A 29 2.08 5.29 8.54
CA TRP A 29 0.87 5.31 9.37
C TRP A 29 0.03 4.06 9.17
N GLN A 30 -0.10 3.60 7.92
CA GLN A 30 -0.84 2.38 7.62
C GLN A 30 -0.20 1.16 8.28
N ILE A 31 1.13 1.06 8.23
CA ILE A 31 1.85 -0.03 8.90
C ILE A 31 1.63 0.04 10.41
N ALA A 32 1.73 1.23 11.00
CA ALA A 32 1.51 1.40 12.43
C ALA A 32 0.10 0.97 12.83
N ALA A 33 -0.90 1.38 12.06
CA ALA A 33 -2.29 0.99 12.30
C ALA A 33 -2.47 -0.53 12.18
N ALA A 34 -1.84 -1.15 11.19
CA ALA A 34 -1.90 -2.60 11.02
C ALA A 34 -1.30 -3.33 12.22
N LEU A 35 -0.16 -2.85 12.71
CA LEU A 35 0.50 -3.46 13.88
C LEU A 35 -0.36 -3.29 15.14
N VAL A 36 -0.98 -2.13 15.32
CA VAL A 36 -1.90 -1.91 16.44
C VAL A 36 -3.08 -2.86 16.34
N ALA A 37 -3.63 -3.05 15.14
CA ALA A 37 -4.74 -3.97 14.94
C ALA A 37 -4.36 -5.41 15.33
N GLN A 38 -3.14 -5.84 14.98
CA GLN A 38 -2.66 -7.17 15.36
C GLN A 38 -2.52 -7.27 16.89
N ALA A 39 -1.98 -6.25 17.52
CA ALA A 39 -1.81 -6.22 18.97
C ALA A 39 -3.16 -6.29 19.69
N VAL A 40 -4.15 -5.55 19.21
CA VAL A 40 -5.50 -5.57 19.76
C VAL A 40 -6.14 -6.95 19.59
N ALA A 41 -5.98 -7.55 18.39
CA ALA A 41 -6.50 -8.88 18.13
C ALA A 41 -5.91 -9.91 19.09
N TRP A 42 -4.61 -9.81 19.36
CA TRP A 42 -3.94 -10.68 20.30
C TRP A 42 -4.43 -10.45 21.73
N TYR A 43 -4.56 -9.20 22.13
CA TYR A 43 -5.02 -8.85 23.46
C TYR A 43 -6.44 -9.35 23.73
N LEU A 44 -7.33 -9.18 22.76
CA LEU A 44 -8.72 -9.60 22.86
C LEU A 44 -8.90 -11.11 22.64
N ARG A 45 -7.83 -11.81 22.32
CA ARG A 45 -7.83 -13.26 22.07
C ARG A 45 -8.84 -13.66 21.02
N LEU A 46 -8.79 -12.97 19.89
CA LEU A 46 -9.67 -13.30 18.77
C LEU A 46 -9.39 -14.71 18.26
N ASP A 47 -10.43 -15.34 17.75
CA ASP A 47 -10.29 -16.65 17.16
C ASP A 47 -9.41 -16.59 15.90
N PRO A 48 -8.84 -17.73 15.46
CA PRO A 48 -7.94 -17.73 14.30
C PRO A 48 -8.55 -17.17 13.02
N VAL A 49 -9.84 -17.44 12.79
CA VAL A 49 -10.50 -16.97 11.57
C VAL A 49 -10.62 -15.44 11.58
N SER A 50 -11.06 -14.88 12.68
CA SER A 50 -11.17 -13.41 12.80
C SER A 50 -9.82 -12.74 12.68
N TRP A 51 -8.79 -13.30 13.31
CA TRP A 51 -7.45 -12.75 13.22
C TRP A 51 -6.90 -12.84 11.79
N ALA A 52 -7.16 -13.96 11.11
CA ALA A 52 -6.75 -14.11 9.72
C ALA A 52 -7.40 -13.04 8.83
N LEU A 53 -8.68 -12.73 9.07
CA LEU A 53 -9.36 -11.66 8.33
C LEU A 53 -8.70 -10.30 8.55
N ILE A 54 -8.29 -10.00 9.78
CA ILE A 54 -7.59 -8.75 10.08
C ILE A 54 -6.26 -8.69 9.34
N ILE A 55 -5.53 -9.79 9.29
CA ILE A 55 -4.26 -9.86 8.56
C ILE A 55 -4.49 -9.61 7.07
N VAL A 56 -5.47 -10.27 6.48
CA VAL A 56 -5.78 -10.11 5.06
C VAL A 56 -6.17 -8.67 4.75
N VAL A 57 -7.04 -8.08 5.55
CA VAL A 57 -7.46 -6.69 5.37
C VAL A 57 -6.27 -5.75 5.48
N SER A 58 -5.37 -6.00 6.42
CA SER A 58 -4.17 -5.18 6.59
C SER A 58 -3.31 -5.19 5.34
N PHE A 59 -3.08 -6.37 4.75
CA PHE A 59 -2.32 -6.48 3.50
C PHE A 59 -3.03 -5.82 2.33
N VAL A 60 -4.35 -5.95 2.25
CA VAL A 60 -5.12 -5.30 1.19
C VAL A 60 -4.98 -3.78 1.28
N VAL A 61 -5.09 -3.22 2.47
CA VAL A 61 -4.96 -1.77 2.67
C VAL A 61 -3.55 -1.30 2.31
N LEU A 62 -2.52 -2.03 2.76
CA LEU A 62 -1.14 -1.67 2.44
C LEU A 62 -0.86 -1.77 0.95
N SER A 63 -1.41 -2.79 0.29
CA SER A 63 -1.27 -2.94 -1.16
C SER A 63 -1.95 -1.79 -1.90
N ALA A 64 -3.14 -1.40 -1.47
CA ALA A 64 -3.86 -0.28 -2.07
C ALA A 64 -3.07 1.01 -1.93
N GLU A 65 -2.45 1.23 -0.77
CA GLU A 65 -1.61 2.41 -0.55
C GLU A 65 -0.38 2.40 -1.47
N ALA A 66 0.25 1.26 -1.67
CA ALA A 66 1.38 1.13 -2.57
C ALA A 66 0.97 1.42 -4.02
N PHE A 67 -0.16 0.87 -4.47
CA PHE A 67 -0.70 1.18 -5.79
C PHE A 67 -1.02 2.66 -5.94
N ASN A 68 -1.60 3.26 -4.92
CA ASN A 68 -1.89 4.69 -4.93
C ASN A 68 -0.61 5.50 -5.16
N THR A 69 0.47 5.16 -4.46
CA THR A 69 1.75 5.84 -4.61
C THR A 69 2.28 5.73 -6.03
N VAL A 70 2.24 4.52 -6.60
CA VAL A 70 2.70 4.30 -7.97
C VAL A 70 1.92 5.17 -8.95
N LEU A 71 0.61 5.17 -8.83
CA LEU A 71 -0.25 5.92 -9.76
C LEU A 71 -0.09 7.42 -9.59
N GLU A 72 0.09 7.91 -8.37
CA GLU A 72 0.35 9.33 -8.14
C GLU A 72 1.67 9.76 -8.76
N ARG A 73 2.71 8.96 -8.63
CA ARG A 73 4.00 9.25 -9.27
C ARG A 73 3.87 9.26 -10.78
N LEU A 74 3.10 8.32 -11.31
CA LEU A 74 2.85 8.25 -12.74
C LEU A 74 2.12 9.50 -13.23
N PHE A 75 1.09 9.93 -12.50
CA PHE A 75 0.35 11.15 -12.84
C PHE A 75 1.26 12.37 -12.80
N ASP A 76 2.14 12.45 -11.83
CA ASP A 76 3.09 13.56 -11.72
C ASP A 76 4.03 13.64 -12.93
N LEU A 77 4.37 12.50 -13.52
CA LEU A 77 5.19 12.47 -14.74
C LEU A 77 4.44 12.99 -15.96
N VAL A 78 3.12 12.87 -15.98
CA VAL A 78 2.29 13.33 -17.08
C VAL A 78 2.00 14.82 -17.00
N GLU A 79 1.95 15.39 -15.79
CA GLU A 79 1.74 16.81 -15.60
C GLU A 79 2.93 17.60 -16.19
N PRO A 80 2.74 18.87 -16.59
CA PRO A 80 1.55 19.69 -16.40
C PRO A 80 0.53 19.68 -17.56
N ARG A 81 0.79 18.91 -18.60
CA ARG A 81 -0.06 18.93 -19.80
C ARG A 81 -1.53 18.66 -19.53
N LEU A 82 -1.79 17.72 -18.64
CA LEU A 82 -3.14 17.25 -18.35
C LEU A 82 -3.52 17.52 -16.89
N SER A 83 -3.07 18.66 -16.36
CA SER A 83 -3.19 18.95 -14.93
C SER A 83 -4.62 18.84 -14.41
N ALA A 84 -5.61 19.34 -15.19
CA ALA A 84 -7.02 19.28 -14.77
C ALA A 84 -7.52 17.84 -14.72
N GLN A 85 -7.22 17.05 -15.76
CA GLN A 85 -7.61 15.65 -15.82
C GLN A 85 -6.88 14.82 -14.77
N VAL A 86 -5.60 15.08 -14.58
CA VAL A 86 -4.80 14.41 -13.56
C VAL A 86 -5.35 14.70 -12.17
N GLY A 87 -5.80 15.93 -11.92
CA GLY A 87 -6.42 16.28 -10.64
C GLY A 87 -7.66 15.44 -10.36
N VAL A 88 -8.53 15.27 -11.35
CA VAL A 88 -9.73 14.43 -11.20
C VAL A 88 -9.32 12.98 -10.94
N LEU A 89 -8.36 12.46 -11.70
CA LEU A 89 -7.89 11.09 -11.51
C LEU A 89 -7.30 10.86 -10.14
N LYS A 90 -6.52 11.82 -9.63
CA LYS A 90 -5.97 11.73 -8.28
C LYS A 90 -7.07 11.70 -7.22
N ASN A 91 -8.12 12.48 -7.41
CA ASN A 91 -9.26 12.48 -6.50
C ASN A 91 -9.98 11.13 -6.50
N LEU A 92 -10.18 10.55 -7.68
CA LEU A 92 -10.80 9.24 -7.81
C LEU A 92 -9.95 8.15 -7.15
N LEU A 93 -8.63 8.25 -7.33
CA LEU A 93 -7.69 7.30 -6.73
C LEU A 93 -7.75 7.38 -5.20
N ALA A 94 -7.76 8.60 -4.67
CA ALA A 94 -7.88 8.80 -3.22
C ALA A 94 -9.18 8.22 -2.68
N ALA A 95 -10.28 8.41 -3.42
CA ALA A 95 -11.56 7.83 -3.04
C ALA A 95 -11.52 6.31 -3.04
N ALA A 96 -10.86 5.70 -4.03
CA ALA A 96 -10.71 4.25 -4.10
C ALA A 96 -9.94 3.70 -2.91
N VAL A 97 -8.86 4.37 -2.52
CA VAL A 97 -8.08 3.98 -1.35
C VAL A 97 -8.90 4.12 -0.07
N LEU A 98 -9.66 5.19 0.02
CA LEU A 98 -10.53 5.42 1.19
C LEU A 98 -11.57 4.31 1.33
N LEU A 99 -12.10 3.80 0.21
CA LEU A 99 -13.11 2.75 0.23
C LEU A 99 -12.54 1.38 0.61
N VAL A 100 -11.25 1.19 0.46
CA VAL A 100 -10.61 -0.04 0.88
C VAL A 100 -10.53 -0.12 2.39
#